data_d6f1e81fe7d24c49034098c270a9480a
#
_entry.id   d6f1e81fe7d24c49034098c270a9480a
#
_cell.length_a   1.000
_cell.length_b   1.000
_cell.length_c   1.000
_cell.angle_alpha   90.00
_cell.angle_beta   90.00
_cell.angle_gamma   90.00
#
_symmetry.space_group_name_H-M   'P 1'
#
loop_
_entity.id
_entity.type
_entity.pdbx_description
1 polymer ?
#
loop_
_entity_poly.entity_id
_entity_poly.type
_entity_poly.pdbx_seq_one_letter_code
_entity_poly.pdbx_strand_id
1 'polypeptide(L)'
;MDNPVKIIFGDGTIERLNREIPSTLKNILLVTGRHVAESGLLEQLNSILANRTVTVHCGVAAEPPLHEVENIIETGRRSGAQAVVAVVGGSVIDAAKAAAALIPVSGNLKQYFDGTLSISGKGLFMAALPTTAGTGAELTPNAVLTDPETQIKKSLRHQTMYPDLAIIDPELLAGCSYELAVNSGLDAFTQAVESYISLGANQASREHAALAAGLLYRNLPIFAADRSNAVARRAMAEGSMNGALAFAVSGLGAVHGIGHPIGSLLKIPHGRCCAILLPPVLRWNLPVSEKYYAELAEICGLPSDAEGFVDAVGKLCTALGIPGGFTSYGLAPKHFNFIVKNCRSNSMRNNPRPMSDNDVISMLEELL
;
A
#
# COMPACT_ATOMS: atom_id res chain seq x y z
N MET A 1 -16.09 12.11 1.94
CA MET A 1 -16.78 10.87 2.35
C MET A 1 -15.93 10.27 3.47
N ASP A 2 -16.53 9.96 4.60
CA ASP A 2 -15.82 9.31 5.69
C ASP A 2 -15.43 7.90 5.27
N ASN A 3 -14.20 7.48 5.63
CA ASN A 3 -13.76 6.12 5.39
C ASN A 3 -14.62 5.17 6.25
N PRO A 4 -15.22 4.11 5.69
CA PRO A 4 -16.15 3.25 6.42
C PRO A 4 -15.46 2.29 7.41
N VAL A 5 -14.12 2.23 7.39
CA VAL A 5 -13.33 1.33 8.23
C VAL A 5 -13.28 1.86 9.67
N LYS A 6 -13.58 1.00 10.65
CA LYS A 6 -13.30 1.32 12.05
C LYS A 6 -11.80 1.28 12.31
N ILE A 7 -11.20 2.43 12.57
CA ILE A 7 -9.75 2.55 12.80
C ILE A 7 -9.48 2.53 14.31
N ILE A 8 -8.51 1.71 14.72
CA ILE A 8 -7.94 1.69 16.08
C ILE A 8 -6.44 1.91 15.92
N PHE A 9 -5.95 3.02 16.42
CA PHE A 9 -4.55 3.42 16.32
C PHE A 9 -3.89 3.54 17.70
N GLY A 10 -2.68 3.02 17.86
CA GLY A 10 -1.84 3.20 19.05
C GLY A 10 -1.05 1.95 19.43
N ASP A 11 -0.07 2.16 20.30
CA ASP A 11 0.82 1.10 20.78
C ASP A 11 0.04 0.08 21.61
N GLY A 12 0.30 -1.22 21.40
CA GLY A 12 -0.36 -2.34 22.08
C GLY A 12 -1.83 -2.55 21.71
N THR A 13 -2.34 -1.85 20.69
CA THR A 13 -3.76 -1.97 20.31
C THR A 13 -4.13 -3.31 19.70
N ILE A 14 -3.16 -4.15 19.33
CA ILE A 14 -3.40 -5.54 18.90
C ILE A 14 -4.22 -6.34 19.95
N GLU A 15 -4.03 -6.07 21.23
CA GLU A 15 -4.75 -6.72 22.34
C GLU A 15 -6.27 -6.47 22.28
N ARG A 16 -6.69 -5.44 21.53
CA ARG A 16 -8.11 -5.15 21.32
C ARG A 16 -8.79 -6.06 20.30
N LEU A 17 -8.02 -6.81 19.49
CA LEU A 17 -8.53 -7.57 18.34
C LEU A 17 -9.72 -8.45 18.71
N ASN A 18 -9.61 -9.26 19.77
CA ASN A 18 -10.64 -10.23 20.14
C ASN A 18 -11.97 -9.58 20.55
N ARG A 19 -11.93 -8.45 21.25
CA ARG A 19 -13.14 -7.74 21.69
C ARG A 19 -13.81 -6.95 20.56
N GLU A 20 -13.04 -6.58 19.54
CA GLU A 20 -13.55 -5.80 18.40
C GLU A 20 -14.20 -6.69 17.33
N ILE A 21 -13.83 -7.96 17.25
CA ILE A 21 -14.52 -8.94 16.43
C ILE A 21 -15.85 -9.32 17.11
N PRO A 22 -17.00 -9.24 16.42
CA PRO A 22 -18.29 -9.62 17.00
C PRO A 22 -18.24 -10.98 17.70
N SER A 23 -18.78 -11.06 18.91
CA SER A 23 -18.70 -12.26 19.76
C SER A 23 -19.42 -13.49 19.20
N THR A 24 -20.31 -13.29 18.24
CA THR A 24 -21.03 -14.34 17.50
C THR A 24 -20.17 -15.05 16.45
N LEU A 25 -19.08 -14.42 15.99
CA LEU A 25 -18.18 -14.99 14.96
C LEU A 25 -17.13 -15.86 15.64
N LYS A 26 -17.26 -17.17 15.59
CA LYS A 26 -16.40 -18.13 16.29
C LYS A 26 -15.26 -18.66 15.45
N ASN A 27 -15.48 -18.84 14.16
CA ASN A 27 -14.50 -19.42 13.24
C ASN A 27 -13.75 -18.30 12.52
N ILE A 28 -12.45 -18.19 12.78
CA ILE A 28 -11.57 -17.15 12.23
C ILE A 28 -10.60 -17.79 11.25
N LEU A 29 -10.51 -17.22 10.04
CA LEU A 29 -9.40 -17.46 9.13
C LEU A 29 -8.34 -16.39 9.37
N LEU A 30 -7.19 -16.78 9.91
CA LEU A 30 -6.03 -15.92 10.10
C LEU A 30 -5.12 -16.06 8.87
N VAL A 31 -4.97 -14.98 8.11
CA VAL A 31 -4.13 -14.91 6.91
C VAL A 31 -2.86 -14.12 7.22
N THR A 32 -1.69 -14.72 6.95
CA THR A 32 -0.42 -14.12 7.32
C THR A 32 0.73 -14.49 6.39
N GLY A 33 1.82 -13.70 6.41
CA GLY A 33 3.07 -14.01 5.74
C GLY A 33 3.98 -14.91 6.59
N ARG A 34 5.04 -15.45 5.98
CA ARG A 34 6.00 -16.34 6.68
C ARG A 34 6.64 -15.69 7.89
N HIS A 35 7.01 -14.41 7.78
CA HIS A 35 7.69 -13.71 8.87
C HIS A 35 6.86 -13.64 10.16
N VAL A 36 5.55 -13.50 10.06
CA VAL A 36 4.67 -13.49 11.24
C VAL A 36 4.68 -14.85 11.95
N ALA A 37 4.73 -15.94 11.19
CA ALA A 37 4.79 -17.29 11.76
C ALA A 37 6.13 -17.56 12.50
N GLU A 38 7.19 -16.85 12.14
CA GLU A 38 8.55 -17.02 12.69
C GLU A 38 8.89 -16.04 13.81
N SER A 39 8.08 -15.00 14.01
CA SER A 39 8.38 -13.85 14.89
C SER A 39 7.77 -13.91 16.29
N GLY A 40 7.08 -15.01 16.67
CA GLY A 40 6.33 -15.08 17.93
C GLY A 40 4.98 -14.34 17.90
N LEU A 41 4.69 -13.57 16.86
CA LEU A 41 3.43 -12.84 16.72
C LEU A 41 2.24 -13.79 16.51
N LEU A 42 2.47 -14.95 15.89
CA LEU A 42 1.43 -15.97 15.71
C LEU A 42 0.95 -16.54 17.05
N GLU A 43 1.87 -16.81 17.98
CA GLU A 43 1.56 -17.26 19.34
C GLU A 43 0.78 -16.20 20.11
N GLN A 44 1.16 -14.93 20.01
CA GLN A 44 0.41 -13.83 20.61
C GLN A 44 -1.01 -13.74 20.05
N LEU A 45 -1.18 -13.82 18.73
CA LEU A 45 -2.50 -13.81 18.09
C LEU A 45 -3.36 -14.99 18.51
N ASN A 46 -2.80 -16.19 18.61
CA ASN A 46 -3.50 -17.37 19.13
C ASN A 46 -3.95 -17.18 20.59
N SER A 47 -3.11 -16.54 21.41
CA SER A 47 -3.47 -16.21 22.79
C SER A 47 -4.62 -15.18 22.86
N ILE A 48 -4.54 -14.12 22.06
CA ILE A 48 -5.58 -13.08 21.98
C ILE A 48 -6.92 -13.68 21.51
N LEU A 49 -6.88 -14.63 20.59
CA LEU A 49 -8.06 -15.29 19.99
C LEU A 49 -8.42 -16.63 20.64
N ALA A 50 -7.89 -16.96 21.83
CA ALA A 50 -8.00 -18.28 22.47
C ALA A 50 -9.43 -18.81 22.67
N ASN A 51 -10.44 -17.93 22.69
CA ASN A 51 -11.85 -18.29 22.82
C ASN A 51 -12.58 -18.51 21.47
N ARG A 52 -11.82 -18.58 20.37
CA ARG A 52 -12.28 -18.77 18.99
C ARG A 52 -11.58 -19.97 18.35
N THR A 53 -12.16 -20.49 17.29
CA THR A 53 -11.53 -21.50 16.44
C THR A 53 -10.74 -20.78 15.36
N VAL A 54 -9.41 -20.88 15.39
CA VAL A 54 -8.52 -20.19 14.44
C VAL A 54 -7.98 -21.20 13.44
N THR A 55 -8.22 -20.95 12.16
CA THR A 55 -7.56 -21.64 11.05
C THR A 55 -6.52 -20.70 10.45
N VAL A 56 -5.26 -21.12 10.44
CA VAL A 56 -4.16 -20.30 9.93
C VAL A 56 -3.87 -20.63 8.47
N HIS A 57 -3.82 -19.62 7.62
CA HIS A 57 -3.26 -19.70 6.28
C HIS A 57 -1.99 -18.81 6.22
N CYS A 58 -0.84 -19.45 6.09
CA CYS A 58 0.46 -18.80 6.16
C CYS A 58 1.19 -18.87 4.82
N GLY A 59 2.05 -17.88 4.57
CA GLY A 59 3.02 -17.93 3.47
C GLY A 59 2.58 -17.25 2.19
N VAL A 60 1.59 -16.36 2.26
CA VAL A 60 1.17 -15.54 1.11
C VAL A 60 2.35 -14.72 0.59
N ALA A 61 2.61 -14.83 -0.71
CA ALA A 61 3.71 -14.13 -1.36
C ALA A 61 3.42 -12.63 -1.53
N ALA A 62 4.50 -11.86 -1.73
CA ALA A 62 4.37 -10.50 -2.25
C ALA A 62 3.72 -10.55 -3.65
N GLU A 63 2.84 -9.56 -3.95
CA GLU A 63 2.09 -9.53 -5.22
C GLU A 63 1.29 -10.83 -5.46
N PRO A 64 0.29 -11.13 -4.61
CA PRO A 64 -0.32 -12.46 -4.51
C PRO A 64 -0.89 -12.92 -5.85
N PRO A 65 -0.45 -14.08 -6.36
CA PRO A 65 -1.00 -14.66 -7.57
C PRO A 65 -2.40 -15.22 -7.30
N LEU A 66 -3.25 -15.24 -8.34
CA LEU A 66 -4.64 -15.68 -8.20
C LEU A 66 -4.79 -17.05 -7.53
N HIS A 67 -3.92 -18.01 -7.85
CA HIS A 67 -4.01 -19.36 -7.27
C HIS A 67 -3.75 -19.38 -5.75
N GLU A 68 -2.90 -18.50 -5.22
CA GLU A 68 -2.70 -18.38 -3.77
C GLU A 68 -3.96 -17.81 -3.08
N VAL A 69 -4.58 -16.81 -3.68
CA VAL A 69 -5.83 -16.24 -3.15
C VAL A 69 -6.97 -17.26 -3.23
N GLU A 70 -7.05 -18.05 -4.28
CA GLU A 70 -8.00 -19.15 -4.41
C GLU A 70 -7.82 -20.18 -3.25
N ASN A 71 -6.58 -20.54 -2.93
CA ASN A 71 -6.27 -21.41 -1.80
C ASN A 71 -6.72 -20.83 -0.45
N ILE A 72 -6.62 -19.50 -0.26
CA ILE A 72 -7.15 -18.82 0.93
C ILE A 72 -8.67 -18.95 0.97
N ILE A 73 -9.35 -18.70 -0.16
CA ILE A 73 -10.82 -18.82 -0.27
C ILE A 73 -11.29 -20.24 0.05
N GLU A 74 -10.64 -21.25 -0.54
CA GLU A 74 -10.98 -22.65 -0.27
C GLU A 74 -10.74 -23.05 1.20
N THR A 75 -9.63 -22.57 1.78
CA THR A 75 -9.33 -22.80 3.20
C THR A 75 -10.42 -22.20 4.08
N GLY A 76 -10.86 -20.97 3.78
CA GLY A 76 -11.95 -20.31 4.48
C GLY A 76 -13.28 -21.04 4.37
N ARG A 77 -13.62 -21.52 3.16
CA ARG A 77 -14.84 -22.31 2.93
C ARG A 77 -14.82 -23.62 3.70
N ARG A 78 -13.71 -24.37 3.65
CA ARG A 78 -13.56 -25.66 4.36
C ARG A 78 -13.60 -25.51 5.88
N SER A 79 -13.03 -24.44 6.42
CA SER A 79 -13.04 -24.18 7.87
C SER A 79 -14.35 -23.56 8.37
N GLY A 80 -15.30 -23.24 7.49
CA GLY A 80 -16.50 -22.51 7.85
C GLY A 80 -16.20 -21.13 8.43
N ALA A 81 -15.21 -20.43 7.89
CA ALA A 81 -14.79 -19.13 8.38
C ALA A 81 -15.96 -18.13 8.39
N GLN A 82 -16.08 -17.39 9.46
CA GLN A 82 -17.08 -16.34 9.68
C GLN A 82 -16.43 -14.94 9.67
N ALA A 83 -15.12 -14.89 9.92
CA ALA A 83 -14.32 -13.68 9.83
C ALA A 83 -12.93 -14.00 9.25
N VAL A 84 -12.32 -13.00 8.62
CA VAL A 84 -10.93 -13.03 8.15
C VAL A 84 -10.13 -12.00 8.93
N VAL A 85 -8.99 -12.41 9.45
CA VAL A 85 -8.02 -11.53 10.10
C VAL A 85 -6.72 -11.58 9.30
N ALA A 86 -6.24 -10.45 8.80
CA ALA A 86 -4.98 -10.35 8.08
C ALA A 86 -3.95 -9.60 8.92
N VAL A 87 -2.80 -10.24 9.16
CA VAL A 87 -1.70 -9.64 9.93
C VAL A 87 -0.44 -9.70 9.09
N VAL A 88 -0.10 -8.57 8.46
CA VAL A 88 1.14 -8.42 7.68
C VAL A 88 1.13 -7.18 6.77
N GLY A 89 1.98 -7.12 5.73
CA GLY A 89 2.01 -6.03 4.75
C GLY A 89 0.88 -6.08 3.71
N GLY A 90 0.83 -5.05 2.88
CA GLY A 90 -0.28 -4.77 1.97
C GLY A 90 -0.69 -5.91 1.05
N SER A 91 0.26 -6.68 0.49
CA SER A 91 -0.04 -7.80 -0.42
C SER A 91 -0.89 -8.89 0.23
N VAL A 92 -0.63 -9.21 1.49
CA VAL A 92 -1.43 -10.22 2.21
C VAL A 92 -2.77 -9.65 2.65
N ILE A 93 -2.82 -8.35 3.01
CA ILE A 93 -4.09 -7.67 3.28
C ILE A 93 -4.97 -7.69 2.02
N ASP A 94 -4.40 -7.46 0.84
CA ASP A 94 -5.13 -7.50 -0.43
C ASP A 94 -5.67 -8.91 -0.74
N ALA A 95 -4.86 -9.95 -0.56
CA ALA A 95 -5.31 -11.34 -0.70
C ALA A 95 -6.45 -11.68 0.28
N ALA A 96 -6.33 -11.24 1.53
CA ALA A 96 -7.34 -11.47 2.57
C ALA A 96 -8.65 -10.70 2.31
N LYS A 97 -8.59 -9.47 1.79
CA LYS A 97 -9.77 -8.70 1.37
C LYS A 97 -10.53 -9.41 0.25
N ALA A 98 -9.81 -9.88 -0.78
CA ALA A 98 -10.41 -10.66 -1.86
C ALA A 98 -11.04 -11.95 -1.32
N ALA A 99 -10.36 -12.67 -0.43
CA ALA A 99 -10.89 -13.87 0.20
C ALA A 99 -12.13 -13.58 1.07
N ALA A 100 -12.11 -12.55 1.91
CA ALA A 100 -13.25 -12.16 2.74
C ALA A 100 -14.49 -11.85 1.90
N ALA A 101 -14.30 -11.18 0.74
CA ALA A 101 -15.38 -10.86 -0.18
C ALA A 101 -15.93 -12.10 -0.91
N LEU A 102 -15.08 -13.08 -1.23
CA LEU A 102 -15.43 -14.19 -2.13
C LEU A 102 -15.70 -15.54 -1.44
N ILE A 103 -15.33 -15.72 -0.16
CA ILE A 103 -15.68 -16.93 0.59
C ILE A 103 -17.20 -17.21 0.59
N PRO A 104 -18.09 -16.20 0.83
CA PRO A 104 -19.52 -16.46 0.93
C PRO A 104 -20.25 -16.55 -0.42
N VAL A 105 -19.59 -16.25 -1.54
CA VAL A 105 -20.22 -16.22 -2.86
C VAL A 105 -19.79 -17.39 -3.74
N SER A 106 -20.58 -17.71 -4.76
CA SER A 106 -20.27 -18.75 -5.76
C SER A 106 -19.31 -18.23 -6.83
N GLY A 107 -18.71 -19.14 -7.60
CA GLY A 107 -17.74 -18.82 -8.65
C GLY A 107 -16.30 -18.90 -8.15
N ASN A 108 -15.36 -18.79 -9.08
CA ASN A 108 -13.93 -18.76 -8.80
C ASN A 108 -13.37 -17.33 -8.94
N LEU A 109 -12.24 -17.09 -8.30
CA LEU A 109 -11.60 -15.78 -8.28
C LEU A 109 -11.31 -15.23 -9.69
N LYS A 110 -10.90 -16.09 -10.63
CA LYS A 110 -10.59 -15.71 -12.01
C LYS A 110 -11.77 -15.04 -12.71
N GLN A 111 -13.01 -15.52 -12.49
CA GLN A 111 -14.22 -14.92 -13.07
C GLN A 111 -14.46 -13.49 -12.57
N TYR A 112 -14.20 -13.24 -11.28
CA TYR A 112 -14.28 -11.89 -10.70
C TYR A 112 -13.13 -11.00 -11.17
N PHE A 113 -11.94 -11.57 -11.26
CA PHE A 113 -10.76 -10.87 -11.76
C PHE A 113 -10.93 -10.45 -13.23
N ASP A 114 -11.47 -11.31 -14.09
CA ASP A 114 -11.72 -11.02 -15.51
C ASP A 114 -12.94 -10.11 -15.72
N GLY A 115 -13.78 -9.95 -14.70
CA GLY A 115 -15.00 -9.14 -14.76
C GLY A 115 -16.20 -9.86 -15.40
N THR A 116 -16.14 -11.19 -15.55
CA THR A 116 -17.28 -12.01 -16.00
C THR A 116 -18.33 -12.21 -14.91
N LEU A 117 -17.90 -12.11 -13.64
CA LEU A 117 -18.78 -12.00 -12.48
C LEU A 117 -18.49 -10.70 -11.72
N SER A 118 -19.52 -10.16 -11.09
CA SER A 118 -19.43 -9.00 -10.19
C SER A 118 -19.62 -9.43 -8.75
N ILE A 119 -18.80 -8.86 -7.84
CA ILE A 119 -18.98 -9.08 -6.40
C ILE A 119 -20.35 -8.57 -5.99
N SER A 120 -21.12 -9.37 -5.29
CA SER A 120 -22.45 -9.03 -4.80
C SER A 120 -22.61 -9.45 -3.34
N GLY A 121 -23.38 -8.65 -2.59
CA GLY A 121 -23.61 -8.91 -1.18
C GLY A 121 -22.45 -8.49 -0.26
N LYS A 122 -22.63 -8.74 1.03
CA LYS A 122 -21.62 -8.46 2.07
C LYS A 122 -20.65 -9.62 2.17
N GLY A 123 -19.35 -9.32 2.19
CA GLY A 123 -18.29 -10.28 2.52
C GLY A 123 -18.32 -10.73 3.99
N LEU A 124 -17.40 -11.57 4.36
CA LEU A 124 -17.15 -11.90 5.78
C LEU A 124 -16.61 -10.67 6.51
N PHE A 125 -16.78 -10.62 7.83
CA PHE A 125 -16.11 -9.63 8.67
C PHE A 125 -14.60 -9.68 8.41
N MET A 126 -13.98 -8.52 8.16
CA MET A 126 -12.56 -8.41 7.83
C MET A 126 -11.85 -7.48 8.80
N ALA A 127 -10.83 -7.99 9.50
CA ALA A 127 -9.90 -7.18 10.30
C ALA A 127 -8.51 -7.17 9.65
N ALA A 128 -7.92 -5.99 9.46
CA ALA A 128 -6.59 -5.79 8.91
C ALA A 128 -5.65 -5.19 9.95
N LEU A 129 -4.50 -5.84 10.15
CA LEU A 129 -3.43 -5.43 11.06
C LEU A 129 -2.14 -5.27 10.26
N PRO A 130 -1.81 -4.06 9.76
CA PRO A 130 -0.60 -3.85 8.98
C PRO A 130 0.66 -3.98 9.85
N THR A 131 1.67 -4.69 9.35
CA THR A 131 3.01 -4.77 9.95
C THR A 131 4.03 -3.96 9.16
N THR A 132 3.58 -3.14 8.20
CA THR A 132 4.38 -2.21 7.41
C THR A 132 3.67 -0.87 7.33
N ALA A 133 4.43 0.22 7.32
CA ALA A 133 3.92 1.56 7.07
C ALA A 133 4.13 1.89 5.58
N GLY A 134 3.11 1.64 4.75
CA GLY A 134 3.29 1.76 3.30
C GLY A 134 2.00 1.88 2.52
N THR A 135 1.45 0.75 2.09
CA THR A 135 0.41 0.68 1.05
C THR A 135 -0.96 1.24 1.44
N GLY A 136 -1.27 1.34 2.74
CA GLY A 136 -2.61 1.73 3.19
C GLY A 136 -3.73 0.75 2.78
N ALA A 137 -3.39 -0.50 2.48
CA ALA A 137 -4.35 -1.51 2.02
C ALA A 137 -5.47 -1.78 3.02
N GLU A 138 -5.20 -1.56 4.31
CA GLU A 138 -6.15 -1.68 5.42
C GLU A 138 -7.28 -0.64 5.40
N LEU A 139 -7.15 0.43 4.61
CA LEU A 139 -8.11 1.53 4.53
C LEU A 139 -8.74 1.70 3.13
N THR A 140 -8.56 0.71 2.25
CA THR A 140 -8.99 0.81 0.85
C THR A 140 -9.87 -0.37 0.41
N PRO A 141 -10.81 -0.15 -0.54
CA PRO A 141 -11.76 -1.18 -1.00
C PRO A 141 -11.25 -2.01 -2.18
N ASN A 142 -9.95 -2.16 -2.33
CA ASN A 142 -9.35 -2.84 -3.46
C ASN A 142 -8.32 -3.86 -3.05
N ALA A 143 -8.13 -4.88 -3.87
CA ALA A 143 -7.06 -5.87 -3.79
C ALA A 143 -6.29 -5.90 -5.10
N VAL A 144 -5.00 -5.66 -5.04
CA VAL A 144 -4.12 -5.75 -6.21
C VAL A 144 -3.60 -7.18 -6.31
N LEU A 145 -4.01 -7.86 -7.36
CA LEU A 145 -3.72 -9.28 -7.60
C LEU A 145 -3.01 -9.46 -8.92
N THR A 146 -2.28 -10.56 -9.05
CA THR A 146 -1.53 -10.90 -10.26
C THR A 146 -2.05 -12.20 -10.86
N ASP A 147 -2.41 -12.16 -12.14
CA ASP A 147 -2.66 -13.36 -12.92
C ASP A 147 -1.32 -13.85 -13.51
N PRO A 148 -0.77 -14.98 -13.06
CA PRO A 148 0.52 -15.46 -13.54
C PRO A 148 0.47 -16.00 -14.97
N GLU A 149 -0.71 -16.40 -15.48
CA GLU A 149 -0.87 -16.91 -16.84
C GLU A 149 -0.79 -15.79 -17.87
N THR A 150 -1.48 -14.68 -17.62
CA THR A 150 -1.50 -13.51 -18.50
C THR A 150 -0.47 -12.46 -18.15
N GLN A 151 0.21 -12.60 -16.99
CA GLN A 151 1.11 -11.62 -16.38
C GLN A 151 0.44 -10.25 -16.14
N ILE A 152 -0.88 -10.23 -16.04
CA ILE A 152 -1.65 -9.02 -15.77
C ILE A 152 -1.76 -8.81 -14.26
N LYS A 153 -1.34 -7.62 -13.82
CA LYS A 153 -1.55 -7.12 -12.47
C LYS A 153 -2.63 -6.05 -12.50
N LYS A 154 -3.73 -6.28 -11.80
CA LYS A 154 -4.80 -5.28 -11.69
C LYS A 154 -5.50 -5.32 -10.33
N SER A 155 -6.23 -4.26 -10.06
CA SER A 155 -7.00 -4.10 -8.84
C SER A 155 -8.41 -4.66 -9.02
N LEU A 156 -8.77 -5.65 -8.22
CA LEU A 156 -10.16 -6.00 -7.96
C LEU A 156 -10.70 -4.98 -6.96
N ARG A 157 -11.84 -4.34 -7.26
CA ARG A 157 -12.37 -3.26 -6.42
C ARG A 157 -13.88 -3.41 -6.23
N HIS A 158 -14.32 -3.38 -4.97
CA HIS A 158 -15.74 -3.32 -4.61
C HIS A 158 -15.90 -2.73 -3.20
N GLN A 159 -17.01 -2.04 -2.93
CA GLN A 159 -17.27 -1.43 -1.62
C GLN A 159 -17.25 -2.42 -0.44
N THR A 160 -17.65 -3.67 -0.68
CA THR A 160 -17.62 -4.73 0.35
C THR A 160 -16.22 -5.24 0.68
N MET A 161 -15.19 -4.74 -0.02
CA MET A 161 -13.79 -5.09 0.25
C MET A 161 -13.10 -4.11 1.21
N TYR A 162 -13.79 -3.05 1.66
CA TYR A 162 -13.29 -2.33 2.82
C TYR A 162 -13.22 -3.28 4.01
N PRO A 163 -12.10 -3.33 4.75
CA PRO A 163 -12.10 -3.97 6.06
C PRO A 163 -13.15 -3.36 6.98
N ASP A 164 -13.78 -4.17 7.83
CA ASP A 164 -14.65 -3.65 8.89
C ASP A 164 -13.83 -2.99 10.00
N LEU A 165 -12.59 -3.46 10.20
CA LEU A 165 -11.68 -3.05 11.26
C LEU A 165 -10.24 -2.94 10.74
N ALA A 166 -9.58 -1.84 11.05
CA ALA A 166 -8.13 -1.68 10.92
C ALA A 166 -7.53 -1.43 12.31
N ILE A 167 -6.63 -2.29 12.76
CA ILE A 167 -5.83 -2.07 13.98
C ILE A 167 -4.43 -1.70 13.54
N ILE A 168 -4.10 -0.43 13.68
CA ILE A 168 -2.80 0.13 13.31
C ILE A 168 -1.98 0.29 14.57
N ASP A 169 -1.25 -0.76 14.90
CA ASP A 169 -0.38 -0.84 16.06
C ASP A 169 1.06 -0.59 15.65
N PRO A 170 1.68 0.54 16.08
CA PRO A 170 3.06 0.84 15.75
C PRO A 170 4.05 -0.26 16.17
N GLU A 171 3.76 -1.02 17.23
CA GLU A 171 4.65 -2.09 17.69
C GLU A 171 4.83 -3.20 16.65
N LEU A 172 3.84 -3.43 15.80
CA LEU A 172 3.91 -4.44 14.74
C LEU A 172 4.92 -4.09 13.65
N LEU A 173 5.37 -2.83 13.56
CA LEU A 173 6.37 -2.39 12.59
C LEU A 173 7.80 -2.74 13.01
N ALA A 174 8.03 -3.10 14.28
CA ALA A 174 9.37 -3.37 14.81
C ALA A 174 10.09 -4.52 14.08
N GLY A 175 9.34 -5.48 13.55
CA GLY A 175 9.87 -6.63 12.81
C GLY A 175 10.27 -6.36 11.35
N CYS A 176 10.09 -5.14 10.84
CA CYS A 176 10.45 -4.80 9.46
C CYS A 176 11.96 -4.90 9.23
N SER A 177 12.38 -5.50 8.10
CA SER A 177 13.76 -5.36 7.63
C SER A 177 14.04 -3.91 7.19
N TYR A 178 15.32 -3.54 7.11
CA TYR A 178 15.73 -2.23 6.59
C TYR A 178 15.12 -1.96 5.20
N GLU A 179 15.28 -2.91 4.29
CA GLU A 179 14.80 -2.78 2.92
C GLU A 179 13.27 -2.62 2.85
N LEU A 180 12.54 -3.39 3.65
CA LEU A 180 11.08 -3.29 3.71
C LEU A 180 10.63 -1.96 4.30
N ALA A 181 11.29 -1.48 5.37
CA ALA A 181 11.02 -0.19 5.99
C ALA A 181 11.24 0.97 5.00
N VAL A 182 12.35 0.95 4.25
CA VAL A 182 12.66 1.97 3.23
C VAL A 182 11.67 1.93 2.09
N ASN A 183 11.43 0.76 1.51
CA ASN A 183 10.54 0.64 0.35
C ASN A 183 9.09 1.02 0.71
N SER A 184 8.57 0.50 1.82
CA SER A 184 7.20 0.84 2.25
C SER A 184 7.07 2.29 2.69
N GLY A 185 8.05 2.82 3.42
CA GLY A 185 8.03 4.21 3.88
C GLY A 185 8.11 5.23 2.73
N LEU A 186 8.94 4.96 1.70
CA LEU A 186 8.99 5.80 0.49
C LEU A 186 7.73 5.66 -0.36
N ASP A 187 7.08 4.50 -0.37
CA ASP A 187 5.75 4.33 -0.99
C ASP A 187 4.71 5.21 -0.30
N ALA A 188 4.62 5.14 1.03
CA ALA A 188 3.72 5.98 1.82
C ALA A 188 4.00 7.48 1.63
N PHE A 189 5.28 7.88 1.59
CA PHE A 189 5.68 9.26 1.34
C PHE A 189 5.29 9.71 -0.08
N THR A 190 5.50 8.86 -1.08
CA THR A 190 5.06 9.12 -2.46
C THR A 190 3.56 9.30 -2.54
N GLN A 191 2.79 8.43 -1.88
CA GLN A 191 1.33 8.53 -1.80
C GLN A 191 0.89 9.86 -1.19
N ALA A 192 1.54 10.29 -0.10
CA ALA A 192 1.25 11.57 0.55
C ALA A 192 1.50 12.75 -0.38
N VAL A 193 2.68 12.78 -1.04
CA VAL A 193 3.04 13.88 -1.95
C VAL A 193 2.12 13.91 -3.18
N GLU A 194 1.89 12.77 -3.84
CA GLU A 194 0.98 12.71 -4.99
C GLU A 194 -0.46 13.08 -4.61
N SER A 195 -0.94 12.63 -3.44
CA SER A 195 -2.28 13.00 -2.95
C SER A 195 -2.42 14.49 -2.71
N TYR A 196 -1.37 15.15 -2.20
CA TYR A 196 -1.38 16.58 -1.92
C TYR A 196 -1.58 17.42 -3.20
N ILE A 197 -0.88 17.03 -4.28
CA ILE A 197 -0.90 17.75 -5.57
C ILE A 197 -1.92 17.21 -6.57
N SER A 198 -2.62 16.12 -6.26
CA SER A 198 -3.57 15.46 -7.16
C SER A 198 -4.68 16.40 -7.63
N LEU A 199 -5.09 16.26 -8.90
CA LEU A 199 -6.28 16.96 -9.43
C LEU A 199 -7.58 16.55 -8.71
N GLY A 200 -7.63 15.35 -8.14
CA GLY A 200 -8.76 14.88 -7.32
C GLY A 200 -8.71 15.31 -5.86
N ALA A 201 -7.69 16.08 -5.44
CA ALA A 201 -7.55 16.50 -4.06
C ALA A 201 -8.57 17.56 -3.65
N ASN A 202 -9.11 17.40 -2.44
CA ASN A 202 -9.89 18.42 -1.75
C ASN A 202 -9.17 18.87 -0.46
N GLN A 203 -9.74 19.81 0.26
CA GLN A 203 -9.12 20.34 1.48
C GLN A 203 -8.84 19.21 2.50
N ALA A 204 -9.80 18.36 2.81
CA ALA A 204 -9.65 17.29 3.79
C ALA A 204 -8.56 16.28 3.38
N SER A 205 -8.51 15.87 2.09
CA SER A 205 -7.45 14.98 1.61
C SER A 205 -6.08 15.64 1.66
N ARG A 206 -5.98 16.96 1.39
CA ARG A 206 -4.70 17.69 1.53
C ARG A 206 -4.24 17.80 2.97
N GLU A 207 -5.15 18.01 3.93
CA GLU A 207 -4.80 18.03 5.34
C GLU A 207 -4.20 16.71 5.81
N HIS A 208 -4.80 15.57 5.43
CA HIS A 208 -4.25 14.25 5.68
C HIS A 208 -2.91 14.04 4.96
N ALA A 209 -2.81 14.42 3.69
CA ALA A 209 -1.58 14.28 2.90
C ALA A 209 -0.42 15.12 3.47
N ALA A 210 -0.69 16.34 3.93
CA ALA A 210 0.26 17.22 4.59
C ALA A 210 0.81 16.59 5.87
N LEU A 211 -0.08 16.13 6.76
CA LEU A 211 0.32 15.45 7.98
C LEU A 211 1.19 14.21 7.68
N ALA A 212 0.75 13.39 6.71
CA ALA A 212 1.49 12.22 6.26
C ALA A 212 2.88 12.59 5.75
N ALA A 213 3.00 13.54 4.81
CA ALA A 213 4.28 13.95 4.23
C ALA A 213 5.26 14.42 5.31
N GLY A 214 4.82 15.27 6.23
CA GLY A 214 5.66 15.76 7.32
C GLY A 214 6.13 14.69 8.28
N LEU A 215 5.25 13.76 8.67
CA LEU A 215 5.61 12.64 9.55
C LEU A 215 6.59 11.69 8.87
N LEU A 216 6.31 11.29 7.65
CA LEU A 216 7.10 10.32 6.90
C LEU A 216 8.47 10.88 6.52
N TYR A 217 8.55 12.10 6.00
CA TYR A 217 9.82 12.72 5.61
C TYR A 217 10.82 12.77 6.77
N ARG A 218 10.36 13.25 7.94
CA ARG A 218 11.23 13.43 9.10
C ARG A 218 11.61 12.13 9.80
N ASN A 219 10.73 11.12 9.78
CA ASN A 219 10.93 9.93 10.61
C ASN A 219 11.39 8.69 9.84
N LEU A 220 11.23 8.64 8.51
CA LEU A 220 11.66 7.49 7.73
C LEU A 220 13.17 7.19 7.87
N PRO A 221 14.10 8.16 7.79
CA PRO A 221 15.51 7.88 8.00
C PRO A 221 15.80 7.32 9.41
N ILE A 222 15.12 7.85 10.44
CA ILE A 222 15.27 7.40 11.82
C ILE A 222 14.75 5.97 11.99
N PHE A 223 13.54 5.71 11.50
CA PHE A 223 12.92 4.39 11.54
C PHE A 223 13.72 3.36 10.75
N ALA A 224 14.21 3.71 9.55
CA ALA A 224 15.03 2.83 8.74
C ALA A 224 16.36 2.47 9.43
N ALA A 225 16.99 3.40 10.15
CA ALA A 225 18.19 3.15 10.93
C ALA A 225 17.91 2.32 12.18
N ASP A 226 16.83 2.60 12.89
CA ASP A 226 16.44 1.95 14.14
C ASP A 226 14.93 1.71 14.23
N ARG A 227 14.48 0.47 13.91
CA ARG A 227 13.05 0.06 14.02
C ARG A 227 12.58 -0.07 15.47
N SER A 228 13.49 -0.08 16.45
CA SER A 228 13.13 -0.08 17.87
C SER A 228 12.71 1.31 18.37
N ASN A 229 13.06 2.38 17.65
CA ASN A 229 12.69 3.74 18.00
C ASN A 229 11.15 3.93 17.97
N ALA A 230 10.54 3.94 19.15
CA ALA A 230 9.08 3.98 19.28
C ALA A 230 8.46 5.27 18.70
N VAL A 231 9.15 6.41 18.81
CA VAL A 231 8.65 7.70 18.29
C VAL A 231 8.62 7.66 16.75
N ALA A 232 9.71 7.25 16.13
CA ALA A 232 9.77 7.14 14.67
C ALA A 232 8.79 6.09 14.14
N ARG A 233 8.70 4.94 14.80
CA ARG A 233 7.77 3.87 14.47
C ARG A 233 6.31 4.32 14.50
N ARG A 234 5.92 5.03 15.56
CA ARG A 234 4.58 5.61 15.70
C ARG A 234 4.31 6.65 14.60
N ALA A 235 5.28 7.53 14.33
CA ALA A 235 5.15 8.53 13.27
C ALA A 235 5.02 7.90 11.88
N MET A 236 5.74 6.80 11.60
CA MET A 236 5.60 6.05 10.34
C MET A 236 4.21 5.43 10.20
N ALA A 237 3.69 4.79 11.26
CA ALA A 237 2.35 4.21 11.26
C ALA A 237 1.26 5.28 11.04
N GLU A 238 1.36 6.40 11.75
CA GLU A 238 0.42 7.52 11.63
C GLU A 238 0.50 8.20 10.25
N GLY A 239 1.71 8.39 9.74
CA GLY A 239 1.95 8.93 8.40
C GLY A 239 1.35 8.04 7.31
N SER A 240 1.59 6.74 7.36
CA SER A 240 1.01 5.77 6.41
C SER A 240 -0.52 5.77 6.46
N MET A 241 -1.12 5.76 7.65
CA MET A 241 -2.56 5.85 7.85
C MET A 241 -3.16 7.11 7.21
N ASN A 242 -2.57 8.28 7.49
CA ASN A 242 -3.05 9.54 6.93
C ASN A 242 -2.84 9.60 5.41
N GLY A 243 -1.72 9.09 4.88
CA GLY A 243 -1.50 8.94 3.44
C GLY A 243 -2.60 8.11 2.78
N ALA A 244 -3.00 6.99 3.40
CA ALA A 244 -4.08 6.14 2.91
C ALA A 244 -5.43 6.86 2.90
N LEU A 245 -5.78 7.59 3.96
CA LEU A 245 -7.00 8.41 4.02
C LEU A 245 -7.01 9.50 2.94
N ALA A 246 -5.85 10.09 2.65
CA ALA A 246 -5.70 11.10 1.62
C ALA A 246 -5.95 10.52 0.22
N PHE A 247 -5.18 9.49 -0.19
CA PHE A 247 -5.27 8.98 -1.56
C PHE A 247 -6.56 8.23 -1.86
N ALA A 248 -7.24 7.70 -0.84
CA ALA A 248 -8.56 7.10 -1.03
C ALA A 248 -9.58 8.11 -1.60
N VAL A 249 -9.38 9.40 -1.34
CA VAL A 249 -10.20 10.51 -1.85
C VAL A 249 -9.60 11.12 -3.11
N SER A 250 -8.33 11.52 -3.04
CA SER A 250 -7.66 12.29 -4.10
C SER A 250 -7.22 11.45 -5.29
N GLY A 251 -7.05 10.14 -5.12
CA GLY A 251 -6.25 9.33 -6.03
C GLY A 251 -4.76 9.69 -5.95
N LEU A 252 -3.97 9.03 -6.79
CA LEU A 252 -2.51 9.18 -6.88
C LEU A 252 -2.11 9.87 -8.21
N GLY A 253 -0.82 9.90 -8.55
CA GLY A 253 -0.27 10.59 -9.70
C GLY A 253 0.55 9.69 -10.65
N ALA A 254 1.48 10.34 -11.38
CA ALA A 254 2.28 9.70 -12.42
C ALA A 254 3.30 8.71 -11.88
N VAL A 255 3.80 8.88 -10.64
CA VAL A 255 4.72 7.90 -10.02
C VAL A 255 4.06 6.53 -9.96
N HIS A 256 2.85 6.46 -9.42
CA HIS A 256 2.10 5.20 -9.36
C HIS A 256 1.63 4.74 -10.73
N GLY A 257 1.27 5.69 -11.63
CA GLY A 257 0.87 5.37 -12.99
C GLY A 257 1.97 4.62 -13.76
N ILE A 258 3.18 5.15 -13.75
CA ILE A 258 4.37 4.61 -14.45
C ILE A 258 4.97 3.43 -13.67
N GLY A 259 4.97 3.51 -12.33
CA GLY A 259 5.56 2.52 -11.44
C GLY A 259 4.92 1.13 -11.53
N HIS A 260 3.60 1.05 -11.71
CA HIS A 260 2.89 -0.23 -11.81
C HIS A 260 3.40 -1.13 -12.96
N PRO A 261 3.42 -0.67 -14.24
CA PRO A 261 3.93 -1.50 -15.34
C PRO A 261 5.42 -1.79 -15.23
N ILE A 262 6.26 -0.87 -14.73
CA ILE A 262 7.69 -1.10 -14.53
C ILE A 262 7.91 -2.19 -13.48
N GLY A 263 7.29 -2.03 -12.30
CA GLY A 263 7.43 -2.99 -11.21
C GLY A 263 7.00 -4.40 -11.60
N SER A 264 5.86 -4.52 -12.31
CA SER A 264 5.37 -5.80 -12.81
C SER A 264 6.32 -6.44 -13.83
N LEU A 265 6.82 -5.64 -14.80
CA LEU A 265 7.69 -6.11 -15.87
C LEU A 265 9.07 -6.54 -15.36
N LEU A 266 9.68 -5.71 -14.53
CA LEU A 266 11.07 -5.90 -14.06
C LEU A 266 11.16 -6.61 -12.71
N LYS A 267 10.02 -6.99 -12.11
CA LYS A 267 9.93 -7.64 -10.80
C LYS A 267 10.59 -6.83 -9.68
N ILE A 268 10.39 -5.50 -9.71
CA ILE A 268 10.92 -4.57 -8.71
C ILE A 268 9.86 -4.40 -7.61
N PRO A 269 10.22 -4.45 -6.32
CA PRO A 269 9.30 -4.11 -5.23
C PRO A 269 8.63 -2.75 -5.45
N HIS A 270 7.31 -2.69 -5.31
CA HIS A 270 6.50 -1.53 -5.69
C HIS A 270 7.01 -0.21 -5.11
N GLY A 271 7.23 -0.15 -3.80
CA GLY A 271 7.71 1.07 -3.15
C GLY A 271 9.10 1.50 -3.63
N ARG A 272 9.98 0.55 -3.99
CA ARG A 272 11.28 0.86 -4.60
C ARG A 272 11.12 1.47 -5.99
N CYS A 273 10.19 0.94 -6.77
CA CYS A 273 9.85 1.50 -8.08
C CYS A 273 9.32 2.94 -7.95
N CYS A 274 8.41 3.17 -7.00
CA CYS A 274 7.90 4.50 -6.69
C CYS A 274 9.01 5.46 -6.25
N ALA A 275 9.93 5.00 -5.40
CA ALA A 275 11.04 5.81 -4.90
C ALA A 275 12.02 6.26 -5.99
N ILE A 276 12.28 5.41 -7.00
CA ILE A 276 13.11 5.77 -8.17
C ILE A 276 12.40 6.81 -9.04
N LEU A 277 11.09 6.68 -9.22
CA LEU A 277 10.29 7.56 -10.06
C LEU A 277 9.95 8.90 -9.39
N LEU A 278 9.97 8.96 -8.06
CA LEU A 278 9.48 10.14 -7.34
C LEU A 278 10.25 11.42 -7.71
N PRO A 279 11.59 11.51 -7.63
CA PRO A 279 12.31 12.75 -7.95
C PRO A 279 12.08 13.25 -9.39
N PRO A 280 12.19 12.43 -10.46
CA PRO A 280 11.94 12.91 -11.82
C PRO A 280 10.49 13.31 -12.06
N VAL A 281 9.50 12.64 -11.47
CA VAL A 281 8.09 13.03 -11.59
C VAL A 281 7.81 14.34 -10.84
N LEU A 282 8.42 14.57 -9.68
CA LEU A 282 8.31 15.86 -8.99
C LEU A 282 8.88 16.98 -9.86
N ARG A 283 10.03 16.77 -10.49
CA ARG A 283 10.64 17.75 -11.41
C ARG A 283 9.76 18.01 -12.63
N TRP A 284 9.11 16.97 -13.17
CA TRP A 284 8.12 17.12 -14.23
C TRP A 284 6.95 18.02 -13.82
N ASN A 285 6.40 17.80 -12.62
CA ASN A 285 5.24 18.51 -12.12
C ASN A 285 5.56 19.93 -11.58
N LEU A 286 6.83 20.26 -11.36
CA LEU A 286 7.26 21.51 -10.72
C LEU A 286 6.61 22.75 -11.32
N PRO A 287 6.56 22.93 -12.68
CA PRO A 287 6.00 24.16 -13.29
C PRO A 287 4.53 24.43 -12.96
N VAL A 288 3.77 23.41 -12.55
CA VAL A 288 2.34 23.53 -12.23
C VAL A 288 2.04 23.31 -10.75
N SER A 289 3.04 22.87 -9.97
CA SER A 289 2.88 22.51 -8.56
C SER A 289 3.78 23.32 -7.61
N GLU A 290 4.42 24.39 -8.10
CA GLU A 290 5.39 25.20 -7.36
C GLU A 290 4.87 25.60 -5.96
N LYS A 291 3.68 26.18 -5.90
CA LYS A 291 3.03 26.55 -4.63
C LYS A 291 2.91 25.36 -3.67
N TYR A 292 2.44 24.22 -4.16
CA TYR A 292 2.24 23.05 -3.33
C TYR A 292 3.55 22.43 -2.84
N TYR A 293 4.61 22.49 -3.64
CA TYR A 293 5.93 22.01 -3.24
C TYR A 293 6.59 22.93 -2.21
N ALA A 294 6.41 24.25 -2.32
CA ALA A 294 6.84 25.17 -1.27
C ALA A 294 6.12 24.93 0.06
N GLU A 295 4.80 24.69 0.04
CA GLU A 295 4.01 24.29 1.21
C GLU A 295 4.51 22.96 1.80
N LEU A 296 4.74 21.93 0.95
CA LEU A 296 5.27 20.63 1.40
C LEU A 296 6.68 20.75 1.99
N ALA A 297 7.52 21.66 1.45
CA ALA A 297 8.83 21.96 2.02
C ALA A 297 8.70 22.41 3.49
N GLU A 298 7.86 23.40 3.76
CA GLU A 298 7.61 23.89 5.12
C GLU A 298 7.07 22.79 6.04
N ILE A 299 6.10 21.99 5.57
CA ILE A 299 5.51 20.86 6.28
C ILE A 299 6.58 19.82 6.64
N CYS A 300 7.55 19.59 5.76
CA CYS A 300 8.69 18.70 5.98
C CYS A 300 9.79 19.30 6.88
N GLY A 301 9.69 20.59 7.23
CA GLY A 301 10.69 21.30 8.02
C GLY A 301 11.87 21.82 7.20
N LEU A 302 11.67 22.02 5.90
CA LEU A 302 12.63 22.57 4.94
C LEU A 302 12.31 24.07 4.70
N PRO A 303 13.24 24.85 4.14
CA PRO A 303 12.91 26.19 3.62
C PRO A 303 11.75 26.11 2.62
N SER A 304 10.89 27.15 2.61
CA SER A 304 9.74 27.26 1.69
C SER A 304 10.20 27.54 0.27
N ASP A 305 10.71 26.49 -0.39
CA ASP A 305 11.29 26.53 -1.73
C ASP A 305 10.92 25.25 -2.49
N ALA A 306 10.24 25.39 -3.61
CA ALA A 306 9.74 24.28 -4.39
C ALA A 306 10.87 23.47 -5.07
N GLU A 307 11.89 24.12 -5.62
CA GLU A 307 13.05 23.41 -6.19
C GLU A 307 13.86 22.72 -5.10
N GLY A 308 14.07 23.42 -3.97
CA GLY A 308 14.71 22.86 -2.78
C GLY A 308 13.98 21.64 -2.23
N PHE A 309 12.65 21.61 -2.29
CA PHE A 309 11.87 20.41 -1.92
C PHE A 309 12.18 19.22 -2.83
N VAL A 310 12.15 19.43 -4.16
CA VAL A 310 12.43 18.35 -5.13
C VAL A 310 13.84 17.79 -4.92
N ASP A 311 14.83 18.68 -4.72
CA ASP A 311 16.22 18.28 -4.46
C ASP A 311 16.38 17.55 -3.12
N ALA A 312 15.66 18.00 -2.08
CA ALA A 312 15.69 17.36 -0.77
C ALA A 312 15.10 15.93 -0.83
N VAL A 313 14.02 15.72 -1.59
CA VAL A 313 13.45 14.39 -1.82
C VAL A 313 14.45 13.50 -2.58
N GLY A 314 15.13 14.02 -3.60
CA GLY A 314 16.17 13.27 -4.31
C GLY A 314 17.32 12.85 -3.37
N LYS A 315 17.77 13.75 -2.48
CA LYS A 315 18.79 13.47 -1.47
C LYS A 315 18.30 12.43 -0.46
N LEU A 316 17.05 12.50 -0.03
CA LEU A 316 16.45 11.50 0.86
C LEU A 316 16.48 10.09 0.22
N CYS A 317 16.03 9.97 -1.03
CA CYS A 317 16.07 8.70 -1.77
C CYS A 317 17.49 8.14 -1.86
N THR A 318 18.47 8.98 -2.24
CA THR A 318 19.88 8.59 -2.32
C THR A 318 20.44 8.14 -0.96
N ALA A 319 20.17 8.89 0.11
CA ALA A 319 20.62 8.55 1.46
C ALA A 319 20.05 7.23 1.98
N LEU A 320 18.85 6.84 1.51
CA LEU A 320 18.21 5.57 1.82
C LEU A 320 18.61 4.42 0.85
N GLY A 321 19.59 4.65 -0.04
CA GLY A 321 20.11 3.62 -0.94
C GLY A 321 19.22 3.32 -2.15
N ILE A 322 18.39 4.27 -2.55
CA ILE A 322 17.59 4.17 -3.79
C ILE A 322 18.47 4.58 -4.98
N PRO A 323 18.60 3.73 -6.02
CA PRO A 323 19.35 4.09 -7.22
C PRO A 323 18.66 5.20 -8.03
N GLY A 324 19.44 5.95 -8.80
CA GLY A 324 18.93 7.05 -9.63
C GLY A 324 18.16 6.62 -10.88
N GLY A 325 18.08 5.32 -11.18
CA GLY A 325 17.41 4.80 -12.36
C GLY A 325 17.22 3.29 -12.32
N PHE A 326 16.75 2.72 -13.43
CA PHE A 326 16.38 1.31 -13.53
C PHE A 326 17.40 0.46 -14.31
N THR A 327 18.58 0.99 -14.63
CA THR A 327 19.62 0.25 -15.38
C THR A 327 19.97 -1.08 -14.73
N SER A 328 20.18 -1.08 -13.41
CA SER A 328 20.52 -2.27 -12.64
C SER A 328 19.39 -3.32 -12.59
N TYR A 329 18.17 -2.92 -12.92
CA TYR A 329 17.00 -3.79 -13.00
C TYR A 329 16.71 -4.25 -14.43
N GLY A 330 17.53 -3.83 -15.41
CA GLY A 330 17.41 -4.26 -16.80
C GLY A 330 16.37 -3.50 -17.62
N LEU A 331 16.00 -2.27 -17.21
CA LEU A 331 15.20 -1.40 -18.08
C LEU A 331 15.96 -1.20 -19.39
N ALA A 332 15.25 -1.28 -20.51
CA ALA A 332 15.81 -1.08 -21.84
C ALA A 332 14.73 -0.54 -22.80
N PRO A 333 15.11 0.11 -23.92
CA PRO A 333 14.14 0.71 -24.86
C PRO A 333 13.05 -0.24 -25.38
N LYS A 334 13.32 -1.53 -25.48
CA LYS A 334 12.32 -2.56 -25.85
C LYS A 334 11.12 -2.63 -24.90
N HIS A 335 11.24 -2.11 -23.67
CA HIS A 335 10.20 -2.12 -22.65
C HIS A 335 9.29 -0.89 -22.71
N PHE A 336 9.71 0.19 -23.37
CA PHE A 336 9.03 1.49 -23.33
C PHE A 336 7.60 1.43 -23.84
N ASN A 337 7.38 0.78 -25.00
CA ASN A 337 6.03 0.63 -25.58
C ASN A 337 5.06 -0.09 -24.63
N PHE A 338 5.55 -1.12 -23.92
CA PHE A 338 4.73 -1.81 -22.92
C PHE A 338 4.38 -0.89 -21.75
N ILE A 339 5.36 -0.13 -21.22
CA ILE A 339 5.16 0.78 -20.10
C ILE A 339 4.19 1.90 -20.47
N VAL A 340 4.39 2.56 -21.61
CA VAL A 340 3.52 3.63 -22.12
C VAL A 340 2.09 3.16 -22.27
N LYS A 341 1.88 1.98 -22.87
CA LYS A 341 0.54 1.40 -23.06
C LYS A 341 -0.17 1.12 -21.74
N ASN A 342 0.57 0.68 -20.71
CA ASN A 342 -0.01 0.19 -19.46
C ASN A 342 0.02 1.22 -18.30
N CYS A 343 0.68 2.38 -18.46
CA CYS A 343 0.70 3.41 -17.43
C CYS A 343 -0.59 4.27 -17.38
N ARG A 344 -1.47 4.21 -18.38
CA ARG A 344 -2.67 5.06 -18.54
C ARG A 344 -3.81 4.71 -17.57
N SER A 345 -3.49 4.71 -16.28
CA SER A 345 -4.41 4.41 -15.17
C SER A 345 -5.15 5.65 -14.67
N ASN A 346 -6.03 5.46 -13.67
CA ASN A 346 -6.64 6.58 -12.94
C ASN A 346 -5.58 7.48 -12.29
N SER A 347 -4.49 6.90 -11.79
CA SER A 347 -3.38 7.65 -11.19
C SER A 347 -2.78 8.64 -12.19
N MET A 348 -2.49 8.19 -13.43
CA MET A 348 -2.01 9.11 -14.47
C MET A 348 -2.98 10.25 -14.78
N ARG A 349 -4.30 10.00 -14.72
CA ARG A 349 -5.32 11.04 -14.98
C ARG A 349 -5.39 12.10 -13.87
N ASN A 350 -5.02 11.73 -12.66
CA ASN A 350 -5.02 12.64 -11.51
C ASN A 350 -3.70 13.42 -11.35
N ASN A 351 -2.70 13.12 -12.19
CA ASN A 351 -1.44 13.87 -12.15
C ASN A 351 -1.66 15.32 -12.56
N PRO A 352 -1.13 16.33 -11.83
CA PRO A 352 -1.42 17.74 -12.08
C PRO A 352 -0.94 18.23 -13.46
N ARG A 353 0.18 17.71 -13.97
CA ARG A 353 0.67 18.00 -15.31
C ARG A 353 0.51 16.76 -16.21
N PRO A 354 -0.32 16.83 -17.26
CA PRO A 354 -0.47 15.71 -18.19
C PRO A 354 0.87 15.30 -18.83
N MET A 355 1.01 14.00 -19.09
CA MET A 355 2.16 13.43 -19.79
C MET A 355 1.70 12.75 -21.07
N SER A 356 2.25 13.14 -22.21
CA SER A 356 2.10 12.44 -23.48
C SER A 356 2.91 11.12 -23.48
N ASP A 357 2.75 10.31 -24.51
CA ASP A 357 3.55 9.10 -24.66
C ASP A 357 5.05 9.42 -24.81
N ASN A 358 5.39 10.50 -25.55
CA ASN A 358 6.75 10.95 -25.70
C ASN A 358 7.35 11.44 -24.37
N ASP A 359 6.57 12.14 -23.53
CA ASP A 359 7.06 12.61 -22.23
C ASP A 359 7.40 11.42 -21.32
N VAL A 360 6.57 10.35 -21.33
CA VAL A 360 6.86 9.12 -20.59
C VAL A 360 8.12 8.45 -21.15
N ILE A 361 8.28 8.37 -22.47
CA ILE A 361 9.48 7.80 -23.11
C ILE A 361 10.73 8.59 -22.70
N SER A 362 10.71 9.92 -22.80
CA SER A 362 11.84 10.76 -22.41
C SER A 362 12.22 10.56 -20.95
N MET A 363 11.24 10.47 -20.05
CA MET A 363 11.50 10.16 -18.62
C MET A 363 12.13 8.77 -18.46
N LEU A 364 11.69 7.75 -19.21
CA LEU A 364 12.27 6.41 -19.16
C LEU A 364 13.71 6.39 -19.71
N GLU A 365 14.04 7.23 -20.72
CA GLU A 365 15.39 7.38 -21.25
C GLU A 365 16.35 7.98 -20.22
N GLU A 366 15.89 8.95 -19.43
CA GLU A 366 16.67 9.55 -18.33
C GLU A 366 16.94 8.56 -17.19
N LEU A 367 16.13 7.50 -17.09
CA LEU A 367 16.21 6.49 -16.03
C LEU A 367 16.91 5.19 -16.46
N LEU A 368 17.54 5.18 -17.69
CA LEU A 368 18.36 4.07 -18.19
C LEU A 368 19.73 3.92 -17.50
#